data_9a471abb69cc45f4490ca56c83d26676
#
_entry.id   9a471abb69cc45f4490ca56c83d26676
#
_cell.length_a   1.000
_cell.length_b   1.000
_cell.length_c   1.000
_cell.angle_alpha   90.00
_cell.angle_beta   90.00
_cell.angle_gamma   90.00
#
_symmetry.space_group_name_H-M   'P 1'
#
loop_
_entity.id
_entity.type
_entity.pdbx_description
1 polymer ?
#
loop_
_entity_poly.entity_id
_entity_poly.type
_entity_poly.pdbx_seq_one_letter_code
_entity_poly.pdbx_strand_id
1 'polypeptide(L)'
;MYTPEKIHKIDYNIVGGRMDKVVAYTADPFTFPDDERVLTEGGAFITSCWKRTIEGHSFLFVSDMYGGMIAGYRFDEKKHGYVAIPFLFANNGDPGKRKLRFWTDNDGNGKRDENEWHNIDEINPFSMSFFVDANGNIWRGTREQGIFFWKMKGVNKEGIPQYDAAKLLPLPQGCNGVKRVWYDAENDEMFVCGFSEERPDKGDTWWCMGSTIVKCSNYLKNVSEERTPANMRIFIPFHYEDSSTKHHTNAKAFCVEGDFIFVALAREGIIHVYDRNSGEKYCELRPDASVHNQSGWSDFNYCINAHRTSDGTYIIMNEENAFAKVLVYKMKK
;
A
#
# COMPACT_ATOMS: atom_id res chain seq x y z
N MET A 1 -2.47 11.67 -12.04
CA MET A 1 -1.78 10.79 -11.06
C MET A 1 -1.37 11.64 -9.85
N TYR A 2 -1.54 11.11 -8.66
CA TYR A 2 -1.04 11.71 -7.42
C TYR A 2 0.24 11.00 -7.00
N THR A 3 1.22 11.78 -6.62
CA THR A 3 2.38 11.34 -5.84
C THR A 3 2.28 11.96 -4.44
N PRO A 4 3.12 11.59 -3.49
CA PRO A 4 3.04 12.15 -2.14
C PRO A 4 3.00 13.69 -2.09
N GLU A 5 3.75 14.36 -2.95
CA GLU A 5 3.93 15.82 -2.90
C GLU A 5 3.36 16.57 -4.11
N LYS A 6 2.95 15.86 -5.17
CA LYS A 6 2.65 16.46 -6.47
C LYS A 6 1.44 15.83 -7.14
N ILE A 7 0.80 16.59 -8.01
CA ILE A 7 -0.20 16.10 -8.94
C ILE A 7 0.41 16.14 -10.34
N HIS A 8 0.34 15.03 -11.06
CA HIS A 8 0.86 14.90 -12.42
C HIS A 8 -0.28 14.66 -13.41
N LYS A 9 -0.20 15.32 -14.57
CA LYS A 9 -0.95 14.92 -15.75
C LYS A 9 -0.12 13.89 -16.51
N ILE A 10 -0.73 12.75 -16.85
CA ILE A 10 -0.08 11.67 -17.61
C ILE A 10 -0.63 11.64 -19.02
N ASP A 11 0.27 11.56 -20.00
CA ASP A 11 -0.07 11.29 -21.39
C ASP A 11 0.33 9.88 -21.76
N TYR A 12 -0.64 8.99 -21.80
CA TYR A 12 -0.44 7.56 -22.09
C TYR A 12 -0.15 7.25 -23.57
N ASN A 13 -0.15 8.27 -24.45
CA ASN A 13 0.18 8.09 -25.86
C ASN A 13 1.66 8.24 -26.15
N ILE A 14 2.44 8.76 -25.19
CA ILE A 14 3.88 8.89 -25.32
C ILE A 14 4.53 7.53 -25.06
N VAL A 15 5.37 7.10 -25.98
CA VAL A 15 6.15 5.86 -25.85
C VAL A 15 7.64 6.20 -25.81
N GLY A 16 8.34 5.65 -24.81
CA GLY A 16 9.80 5.78 -24.71
C GLY A 16 10.30 7.16 -24.27
N GLY A 17 9.48 7.94 -23.59
CA GLY A 17 9.83 9.26 -23.10
C GLY A 17 9.14 9.65 -21.79
N ARG A 18 9.29 10.89 -21.38
CA ARG A 18 8.63 11.43 -20.19
C ARG A 18 7.14 11.64 -20.49
N MET A 19 6.29 10.86 -19.86
CA MET A 19 4.84 10.87 -20.04
C MET A 19 4.12 11.84 -19.10
N ASP A 20 4.81 12.36 -18.08
CA ASP A 20 4.22 13.13 -17.01
C ASP A 20 4.56 14.62 -17.06
N LYS A 21 3.64 15.44 -16.58
CA LYS A 21 3.86 16.86 -16.31
C LYS A 21 3.30 17.19 -14.93
N VAL A 22 4.12 17.80 -14.07
CA VAL A 22 3.67 18.34 -12.79
C VAL A 22 2.70 19.49 -13.05
N VAL A 23 1.52 19.43 -12.46
CA VAL A 23 0.48 20.47 -12.59
C VAL A 23 0.22 21.19 -11.28
N ALA A 24 0.52 20.59 -10.14
CA ALA A 24 0.38 21.21 -8.82
C ALA A 24 1.31 20.54 -7.79
N TYR A 25 1.64 21.28 -6.73
CA TYR A 25 2.28 20.78 -5.52
C TYR A 25 1.24 20.70 -4.41
N THR A 26 1.31 19.64 -3.59
CA THR A 26 0.35 19.39 -2.50
C THR A 26 0.96 19.61 -1.12
N ALA A 27 2.29 19.69 -1.01
CA ALA A 27 3.01 19.96 0.24
C ALA A 27 3.38 21.44 0.34
N ASP A 28 3.21 21.99 1.56
CA ASP A 28 3.63 23.36 1.90
C ASP A 28 4.39 23.34 3.23
N PRO A 29 5.74 23.34 3.19
CA PRO A 29 6.57 23.28 4.40
C PRO A 29 6.50 24.56 5.26
N PHE A 30 6.01 25.65 4.72
CA PHE A 30 5.89 26.91 5.47
C PHE A 30 4.64 26.94 6.34
N THR A 31 3.54 26.40 5.83
CA THR A 31 2.29 26.31 6.58
C THR A 31 2.26 25.09 7.51
N PHE A 32 2.82 23.96 7.06
CA PHE A 32 2.86 22.69 7.79
C PHE A 32 4.29 22.16 7.91
N PRO A 33 5.12 22.76 8.80
CA PRO A 33 6.55 22.40 8.92
C PRO A 33 6.77 20.98 9.46
N ASP A 34 5.79 20.41 10.17
CA ASP A 34 5.86 19.04 10.71
C ASP A 34 5.32 17.99 9.74
N ASP A 35 5.06 18.37 8.50
CA ASP A 35 4.58 17.45 7.46
C ASP A 35 5.66 16.43 7.09
N GLU A 36 5.38 15.14 7.25
CA GLU A 36 6.32 14.05 6.96
C GLU A 36 6.82 14.04 5.51
N ARG A 37 6.06 14.61 4.57
CA ARG A 37 6.47 14.71 3.16
C ARG A 37 7.64 15.67 2.93
N VAL A 38 7.87 16.57 3.86
CA VAL A 38 8.94 17.60 3.79
C VAL A 38 10.02 17.39 4.84
N LEU A 39 9.79 16.59 5.87
CA LEU A 39 10.79 16.22 6.86
C LEU A 39 11.73 15.16 6.25
N THR A 40 12.87 15.63 5.78
CA THR A 40 13.89 14.77 5.15
C THR A 40 14.90 14.18 6.15
N GLU A 41 14.95 14.65 7.37
CA GLU A 41 15.84 14.16 8.42
C GLU A 41 15.26 12.92 9.08
N GLY A 42 15.87 11.76 8.80
CA GLY A 42 15.49 10.49 9.38
C GLY A 42 14.93 9.46 8.42
N GLY A 43 14.81 9.77 7.13
CA GLY A 43 14.68 8.76 6.08
C GLY A 43 13.31 8.13 5.91
N ALA A 44 12.23 8.84 6.16
CA ALA A 44 10.92 8.38 5.71
C ALA A 44 10.86 8.49 4.17
N PHE A 45 11.33 7.45 3.49
CA PHE A 45 11.15 7.33 2.05
C PHE A 45 9.70 7.03 1.75
N ILE A 46 8.92 8.07 1.47
CA ILE A 46 7.51 7.90 1.11
C ILE A 46 7.43 7.28 -0.28
N THR A 47 6.91 6.06 -0.35
CA THR A 47 6.86 5.26 -1.58
C THR A 47 5.46 4.87 -2.01
N SER A 48 4.46 5.10 -1.16
CA SER A 48 3.08 4.79 -1.50
C SER A 48 2.15 5.97 -1.29
N CYS A 49 1.13 6.01 -2.12
CA CYS A 49 0.17 7.10 -2.14
C CYS A 49 -1.21 6.58 -2.56
N TRP A 50 -2.22 6.87 -1.76
CA TRP A 50 -3.61 6.55 -2.07
C TRP A 50 -4.46 7.81 -2.06
N LYS A 51 -5.01 8.19 -3.21
CA LYS A 51 -6.09 9.17 -3.25
C LYS A 51 -7.41 8.46 -3.01
N ARG A 52 -8.23 8.99 -2.10
CA ARG A 52 -9.60 8.53 -1.84
C ARG A 52 -10.57 9.69 -1.94
N THR A 53 -11.78 9.40 -2.41
CA THR A 53 -12.89 10.35 -2.39
C THR A 53 -14.00 9.73 -1.57
N ILE A 54 -14.32 10.33 -0.44
CA ILE A 54 -15.24 9.80 0.56
C ILE A 54 -16.20 10.91 0.93
N GLU A 55 -17.51 10.65 0.82
CA GLU A 55 -18.57 11.64 1.10
C GLU A 55 -18.35 12.97 0.35
N GLY A 56 -17.80 12.90 -0.88
CA GLY A 56 -17.51 14.09 -1.70
C GLY A 56 -16.21 14.82 -1.36
N HIS A 57 -15.51 14.42 -0.29
CA HIS A 57 -14.23 14.99 0.10
C HIS A 57 -13.05 14.19 -0.48
N SER A 58 -12.00 14.90 -0.88
CA SER A 58 -10.77 14.28 -1.39
C SER A 58 -9.74 14.16 -0.27
N PHE A 59 -9.15 12.96 -0.16
CA PHE A 59 -8.10 12.65 0.80
C PHE A 59 -6.89 12.05 0.10
N LEU A 60 -5.72 12.33 0.64
CA LEU A 60 -4.45 11.75 0.23
C LEU A 60 -3.85 11.03 1.42
N PHE A 61 -3.51 9.76 1.26
CA PHE A 61 -2.77 8.99 2.26
C PHE A 61 -1.41 8.61 1.69
N VAL A 62 -0.39 8.64 2.51
CA VAL A 62 0.96 8.25 2.12
C VAL A 62 1.57 7.32 3.17
N SER A 63 2.45 6.43 2.74
CA SER A 63 3.22 5.56 3.64
C SER A 63 4.66 5.43 3.15
N ASP A 64 5.55 5.15 4.08
CA ASP A 64 6.96 4.94 3.79
C ASP A 64 7.26 3.56 3.19
N MET A 65 8.49 3.39 2.73
CA MET A 65 8.99 2.16 2.11
C MET A 65 8.84 0.94 3.03
N TYR A 66 8.98 1.12 4.34
CA TYR A 66 9.01 0.02 5.30
C TYR A 66 7.66 -0.22 5.98
N GLY A 67 6.63 0.57 5.66
CA GLY A 67 5.34 0.51 6.34
C GLY A 67 5.44 0.88 7.83
N GLY A 68 6.43 1.67 8.19
CA GLY A 68 6.65 2.16 9.55
C GLY A 68 5.73 3.32 9.91
N MET A 69 5.19 4.02 8.89
CA MET A 69 4.28 5.14 9.11
C MET A 69 3.18 5.21 8.05
N ILE A 70 2.10 5.89 8.39
CA ILE A 70 1.07 6.39 7.49
C ILE A 70 0.72 7.81 7.86
N ALA A 71 0.55 8.68 6.87
CA ALA A 71 0.03 10.03 7.04
C ALA A 71 -1.17 10.26 6.13
N GLY A 72 -2.15 10.99 6.62
CA GLY A 72 -3.38 11.35 5.90
C GLY A 72 -3.53 12.86 5.79
N TYR A 73 -4.01 13.30 4.63
CA TYR A 73 -4.18 14.70 4.27
C TYR A 73 -5.56 14.92 3.66
N ARG A 74 -6.20 16.04 4.01
CA ARG A 74 -7.44 16.53 3.39
C ARG A 74 -7.17 17.73 2.50
N PHE A 75 -8.02 17.96 1.52
CA PHE A 75 -7.95 19.13 0.65
C PHE A 75 -9.06 20.11 1.02
N ASP A 76 -8.69 21.36 1.21
CA ASP A 76 -9.62 22.50 1.29
C ASP A 76 -9.33 23.43 0.11
N GLU A 77 -9.95 23.15 -1.03
CA GLU A 77 -9.72 23.88 -2.28
C GLU A 77 -10.04 25.38 -2.16
N LYS A 78 -10.93 25.76 -1.24
CA LYS A 78 -11.32 27.16 -1.03
C LYS A 78 -10.25 27.95 -0.25
N LYS A 79 -9.60 27.31 0.72
CA LYS A 79 -8.60 27.97 1.58
C LYS A 79 -7.17 27.76 1.09
N HIS A 80 -6.85 26.57 0.64
CA HIS A 80 -5.48 26.12 0.41
C HIS A 80 -5.23 25.63 -1.03
N GLY A 81 -6.26 25.63 -1.90
CA GLY A 81 -6.13 25.15 -3.27
C GLY A 81 -5.70 23.69 -3.32
N TYR A 82 -4.54 23.43 -3.92
CA TYR A 82 -3.99 22.07 -4.01
C TYR A 82 -3.15 21.64 -2.80
N VAL A 83 -2.93 22.49 -1.82
CA VAL A 83 -2.18 22.14 -0.61
C VAL A 83 -3.03 21.22 0.26
N ALA A 84 -2.45 20.09 0.62
CA ALA A 84 -3.10 19.08 1.42
C ALA A 84 -2.75 19.28 2.91
N ILE A 85 -3.77 19.38 3.75
CA ILE A 85 -3.69 19.67 5.17
C ILE A 85 -3.56 18.36 5.94
N PRO A 86 -2.55 18.16 6.80
CA PRO A 86 -2.44 16.98 7.63
C PRO A 86 -3.68 16.78 8.51
N PHE A 87 -4.19 15.55 8.62
CA PHE A 87 -5.26 15.21 9.56
C PHE A 87 -5.03 13.89 10.30
N LEU A 88 -4.07 13.09 9.85
CA LEU A 88 -3.76 11.79 10.43
C LEU A 88 -2.27 11.51 10.31
N PHE A 89 -1.72 10.93 11.36
CA PHE A 89 -0.38 10.37 11.34
C PHE A 89 -0.29 9.17 12.28
N ALA A 90 0.35 8.12 11.83
CA ALA A 90 0.68 6.98 12.68
C ALA A 90 2.09 6.48 12.37
N ASN A 91 2.82 6.13 13.42
CA ASN A 91 4.16 5.54 13.29
C ASN A 91 4.44 4.53 14.40
N ASN A 92 5.52 3.77 14.22
CA ASN A 92 5.95 2.73 15.16
C ASN A 92 6.46 3.25 16.52
N GLY A 93 6.48 4.57 16.74
CA GLY A 93 7.06 5.16 17.95
C GLY A 93 8.57 4.92 18.07
N ASP A 94 9.08 4.92 19.31
CA ASP A 94 10.50 4.69 19.55
C ASP A 94 10.94 3.28 19.14
N PRO A 95 12.07 3.13 18.44
CA PRO A 95 12.68 1.85 18.20
C PRO A 95 12.90 1.09 19.53
N GLY A 96 12.36 -0.12 19.61
CA GLY A 96 12.44 -0.95 20.82
C GLY A 96 11.24 -0.86 21.77
N LYS A 97 10.37 0.11 21.62
CA LYS A 97 9.05 0.12 22.26
C LYS A 97 8.03 -0.40 21.24
N ARG A 98 7.39 -1.51 21.55
CA ARG A 98 6.32 -2.10 20.72
C ARG A 98 5.04 -1.24 20.82
N LYS A 99 5.10 0.00 20.31
CA LYS A 99 4.02 0.98 20.40
C LYS A 99 3.78 1.61 19.05
N LEU A 100 2.54 1.61 18.62
CA LEU A 100 2.09 2.46 17.52
C LEU A 100 1.51 3.74 18.13
N ARG A 101 1.99 4.87 17.67
CA ARG A 101 1.36 6.17 17.95
C ARG A 101 0.42 6.52 16.81
N PHE A 102 -0.77 6.95 17.15
CA PHE A 102 -1.81 7.35 16.20
C PHE A 102 -2.33 8.73 16.55
N TRP A 103 -2.20 9.68 15.65
CA TRP A 103 -2.69 11.04 15.79
C TRP A 103 -3.81 11.30 14.78
N THR A 104 -4.83 12.05 15.22
CA THR A 104 -5.88 12.59 14.36
C THR A 104 -6.15 14.04 14.74
N ASP A 105 -6.18 14.92 13.73
CA ASP A 105 -6.51 16.33 13.87
C ASP A 105 -7.98 16.50 14.24
N ASN A 106 -8.27 16.69 15.53
CA ASN A 106 -9.65 16.78 16.02
C ASN A 106 -10.23 18.20 15.96
N ASP A 107 -9.38 19.22 15.99
CA ASP A 107 -9.78 20.63 15.95
C ASP A 107 -9.66 21.29 14.56
N GLY A 108 -9.07 20.60 13.60
CA GLY A 108 -8.97 21.03 12.21
C GLY A 108 -7.84 22.01 11.91
N ASN A 109 -6.88 22.16 12.85
CA ASN A 109 -5.76 23.09 12.70
C ASN A 109 -4.57 22.54 11.87
N GLY A 110 -4.55 21.22 11.65
CA GLY A 110 -3.49 20.51 10.91
C GLY A 110 -2.17 20.37 11.67
N LYS A 111 -2.17 20.64 12.99
CA LYS A 111 -0.99 20.55 13.87
C LYS A 111 -1.12 19.35 14.79
N ARG A 112 0.02 18.78 15.16
CA ARG A 112 0.07 17.58 16.02
C ARG A 112 0.05 17.94 17.49
N ASP A 113 -1.11 18.28 18.02
CA ASP A 113 -1.28 18.61 19.41
C ASP A 113 -1.18 17.37 20.32
N GLU A 114 -0.54 17.52 21.48
CA GLU A 114 -0.24 16.39 22.39
C GLU A 114 -1.48 15.65 22.89
N ASN A 115 -2.60 16.33 23.04
CA ASN A 115 -3.88 15.75 23.50
C ASN A 115 -4.63 14.95 22.42
N GLU A 116 -4.14 14.96 21.20
CA GLU A 116 -4.73 14.26 20.05
C GLU A 116 -4.06 12.92 19.71
N TRP A 117 -3.02 12.56 20.47
CA TRP A 117 -2.31 11.32 20.29
C TRP A 117 -2.93 10.16 21.06
N HIS A 118 -3.01 9.02 20.39
CA HIS A 118 -3.39 7.74 20.97
C HIS A 118 -2.25 6.74 20.83
N ASN A 119 -1.99 5.96 21.87
CA ASN A 119 -0.99 4.89 21.83
C ASN A 119 -1.71 3.54 21.69
N ILE A 120 -1.15 2.67 20.85
CA ILE A 120 -1.55 1.28 20.73
C ILE A 120 -0.34 0.44 21.13
N ASP A 121 -0.44 -0.25 22.25
CA ASP A 121 0.65 -1.03 22.81
C ASP A 121 0.78 -2.41 22.14
N GLU A 122 1.97 -3.00 22.26
CA GLU A 122 2.27 -4.40 21.87
C GLU A 122 2.16 -4.75 20.38
N ILE A 123 2.50 -3.82 19.51
CA ILE A 123 2.60 -4.12 18.08
C ILE A 123 4.00 -4.60 17.73
N ASN A 124 4.09 -5.63 16.88
CA ASN A 124 5.35 -5.98 16.26
C ASN A 124 5.78 -4.83 15.31
N PRO A 125 6.88 -4.11 15.59
CA PRO A 125 7.29 -2.94 14.81
C PRO A 125 7.73 -3.27 13.39
N PHE A 126 8.02 -4.53 13.07
CA PHE A 126 8.47 -4.98 11.75
C PHE A 126 7.34 -5.31 10.77
N SER A 127 6.13 -4.85 11.03
CA SER A 127 5.05 -4.91 10.06
C SER A 127 5.38 -4.01 8.86
N MET A 128 5.20 -4.53 7.66
CA MET A 128 5.63 -3.88 6.42
C MET A 128 4.47 -3.38 5.57
N SER A 129 3.29 -3.12 6.13
CA SER A 129 2.24 -2.62 5.28
C SER A 129 1.15 -1.87 6.02
N PHE A 130 0.99 -0.63 5.66
CA PHE A 130 -0.30 0.02 5.71
C PHE A 130 -1.02 -0.15 4.37
N PHE A 131 -2.32 -0.14 4.40
CA PHE A 131 -3.18 -0.05 3.22
C PHE A 131 -4.40 0.79 3.56
N VAL A 132 -4.85 1.60 2.61
CA VAL A 132 -6.10 2.38 2.74
C VAL A 132 -7.06 1.90 1.67
N ASP A 133 -8.20 1.36 2.06
CA ASP A 133 -9.21 0.86 1.13
C ASP A 133 -10.04 2.00 0.49
N ALA A 134 -10.97 1.64 -0.39
CA ALA A 134 -11.80 2.60 -1.10
C ALA A 134 -12.71 3.43 -0.17
N ASN A 135 -13.07 2.89 0.99
CA ASN A 135 -13.90 3.55 1.99
C ASN A 135 -13.09 4.38 3.00
N GLY A 136 -11.75 4.44 2.84
CA GLY A 136 -10.87 5.17 3.75
C GLY A 136 -10.51 4.43 5.02
N ASN A 137 -10.93 3.18 5.19
CA ASN A 137 -10.48 2.37 6.30
C ASN A 137 -8.98 2.10 6.19
N ILE A 138 -8.30 2.06 7.32
CA ILE A 138 -6.87 1.81 7.41
C ILE A 138 -6.64 0.39 7.90
N TRP A 139 -5.76 -0.31 7.21
CA TRP A 139 -5.37 -1.69 7.46
C TRP A 139 -3.88 -1.77 7.69
N ARG A 140 -3.45 -2.67 8.59
CA ARG A 140 -2.03 -2.93 8.82
C ARG A 140 -1.78 -4.38 9.16
N GLY A 141 -0.96 -5.04 8.36
CA GLY A 141 -0.41 -6.36 8.69
C GLY A 141 0.59 -6.25 9.83
N THR A 142 0.60 -7.21 10.76
CA THR A 142 1.48 -7.23 11.94
C THR A 142 2.31 -8.49 12.04
N ARG A 143 2.70 -9.07 10.94
CA ARG A 143 3.31 -10.40 10.89
C ARG A 143 2.42 -11.47 11.53
N GLU A 144 2.70 -11.86 12.77
CA GLU A 144 2.08 -13.02 13.44
C GLU A 144 0.87 -12.65 14.30
N GLN A 145 0.69 -11.37 14.66
CA GLN A 145 -0.34 -10.98 15.61
C GLN A 145 -1.73 -10.89 14.98
N GLY A 146 -1.82 -10.60 13.68
CA GLY A 146 -3.08 -10.39 12.98
C GLY A 146 -3.04 -9.18 12.05
N ILE A 147 -4.19 -8.58 11.84
CA ILE A 147 -4.36 -7.41 10.99
C ILE A 147 -5.04 -6.30 11.79
N PHE A 148 -4.35 -5.19 12.02
CA PHE A 148 -4.98 -4.01 12.59
C PHE A 148 -5.91 -3.37 11.58
N PHE A 149 -7.06 -2.92 12.09
CA PHE A 149 -8.13 -2.32 11.33
C PHE A 149 -8.67 -1.09 12.06
N TRP A 150 -8.60 0.08 11.42
CA TRP A 150 -9.25 1.33 11.83
C TRP A 150 -10.41 1.60 10.89
N LYS A 151 -11.62 1.41 11.38
CA LYS A 151 -12.81 1.70 10.59
C LYS A 151 -13.06 3.19 10.54
N MET A 152 -13.21 3.72 9.34
CA MET A 152 -13.68 5.08 9.13
C MET A 152 -15.18 5.17 9.41
N LYS A 153 -15.59 6.13 10.26
CA LYS A 153 -16.99 6.38 10.64
C LYS A 153 -17.70 7.35 9.72
N GLY A 154 -16.95 8.15 8.99
CA GLY A 154 -17.42 9.23 8.14
C GLY A 154 -16.55 10.46 8.25
N VAL A 155 -17.02 11.55 7.67
CA VAL A 155 -16.33 12.84 7.66
C VAL A 155 -17.14 13.83 8.53
N ASN A 156 -16.47 14.53 9.43
CA ASN A 156 -17.15 15.54 10.27
C ASN A 156 -17.45 16.83 9.46
N LYS A 157 -18.11 17.78 10.09
CA LYS A 157 -18.51 19.06 9.45
C LYS A 157 -17.32 19.94 9.01
N GLU A 158 -16.14 19.70 9.57
CA GLU A 158 -14.89 20.37 9.20
C GLU A 158 -14.16 19.66 8.04
N GLY A 159 -14.72 18.56 7.52
CA GLY A 159 -14.12 17.78 6.45
C GLY A 159 -13.02 16.83 6.93
N ILE A 160 -13.00 16.45 8.21
CA ILE A 160 -11.99 15.59 8.82
C ILE A 160 -12.54 14.19 8.99
N PRO A 161 -11.84 13.15 8.50
CA PRO A 161 -12.22 11.76 8.71
C PRO A 161 -12.16 11.36 10.17
N GLN A 162 -13.16 10.64 10.62
CA GLN A 162 -13.28 10.11 11.98
C GLN A 162 -13.11 8.59 11.96
N TYR A 163 -12.31 8.07 12.90
CA TYR A 163 -12.00 6.65 13.00
C TYR A 163 -12.49 6.03 14.29
N ASP A 164 -12.87 4.75 14.25
CA ASP A 164 -13.00 3.93 15.45
C ASP A 164 -11.63 3.61 16.03
N ALA A 165 -11.61 3.22 17.31
CA ALA A 165 -10.41 2.63 17.90
C ALA A 165 -9.95 1.41 17.08
N ALA A 166 -8.63 1.22 17.02
CA ALA A 166 -8.05 0.08 16.31
C ALA A 166 -8.58 -1.26 16.85
N LYS A 167 -8.91 -2.17 15.93
CA LYS A 167 -9.23 -3.56 16.24
C LYS A 167 -8.14 -4.46 15.67
N LEU A 168 -7.71 -5.43 16.44
CA LEU A 168 -6.87 -6.50 15.95
C LEU A 168 -7.76 -7.64 15.43
N LEU A 169 -7.73 -7.86 14.13
CA LEU A 169 -8.46 -8.94 13.47
C LEU A 169 -7.54 -10.17 13.34
N PRO A 170 -8.08 -11.39 13.35
CA PRO A 170 -7.30 -12.61 13.28
C PRO A 170 -6.58 -12.74 11.93
N LEU A 171 -5.50 -13.52 11.93
CA LEU A 171 -4.86 -13.96 10.69
C LEU A 171 -5.82 -14.81 9.86
N PRO A 172 -5.85 -14.65 8.55
CA PRO A 172 -6.56 -15.58 7.67
C PRO A 172 -6.01 -16.99 7.81
N GLN A 173 -6.89 -17.99 7.73
CA GLN A 173 -6.48 -19.39 7.73
C GLN A 173 -5.49 -19.67 6.60
N GLY A 174 -4.43 -20.42 6.90
CA GLY A 174 -3.37 -20.74 5.95
C GLY A 174 -2.32 -19.63 5.78
N CYS A 175 -2.40 -18.58 6.60
CA CYS A 175 -1.39 -17.55 6.71
C CYS A 175 -0.84 -17.54 8.14
N ASN A 176 0.47 -17.73 8.30
CA ASN A 176 1.15 -17.66 9.59
C ASN A 176 2.07 -16.43 9.75
N GLY A 177 2.10 -15.58 8.73
CA GLY A 177 2.84 -14.33 8.77
C GLY A 177 2.35 -13.36 7.69
N VAL A 178 1.88 -12.19 8.11
CA VAL A 178 1.38 -11.13 7.22
C VAL A 178 2.47 -10.11 6.96
N LYS A 179 2.79 -9.92 5.67
CA LYS A 179 3.68 -8.86 5.21
C LYS A 179 2.91 -7.70 4.58
N ARG A 180 1.84 -8.02 3.85
CA ARG A 180 1.02 -7.05 3.14
C ARG A 180 -0.44 -7.42 3.13
N VAL A 181 -1.27 -6.39 3.12
CA VAL A 181 -2.70 -6.51 2.99
C VAL A 181 -3.20 -5.66 1.81
N TRP A 182 -4.27 -6.14 1.19
CA TRP A 182 -5.09 -5.42 0.23
C TRP A 182 -6.54 -5.80 0.50
N TYR A 183 -7.40 -4.83 0.71
CA TYR A 183 -8.81 -5.07 0.97
C TYR A 183 -9.66 -4.41 -0.10
N ASP A 184 -10.50 -5.23 -0.75
CA ASP A 184 -11.54 -4.79 -1.66
C ASP A 184 -12.84 -4.59 -0.88
N ALA A 185 -13.17 -3.34 -0.62
CA ALA A 185 -14.32 -2.98 0.19
C ALA A 185 -15.66 -3.21 -0.53
N GLU A 186 -15.68 -3.25 -1.86
CA GLU A 186 -16.89 -3.50 -2.65
C GLU A 186 -17.33 -4.96 -2.56
N ASN A 187 -16.36 -5.88 -2.57
CA ASN A 187 -16.60 -7.31 -2.58
C ASN A 187 -16.38 -8.00 -1.24
N ASP A 188 -15.99 -7.26 -0.19
CA ASP A 188 -15.58 -7.81 1.12
C ASP A 188 -14.51 -8.90 0.94
N GLU A 189 -13.49 -8.63 0.14
CA GLU A 189 -12.39 -9.55 -0.11
C GLU A 189 -11.08 -9.04 0.47
N MET A 190 -10.46 -9.84 1.33
CA MET A 190 -9.13 -9.59 1.89
C MET A 190 -8.09 -10.41 1.14
N PHE A 191 -7.05 -9.75 0.67
CA PHE A 191 -5.85 -10.37 0.12
C PHE A 191 -4.69 -10.09 1.07
N VAL A 192 -4.03 -11.16 1.49
CA VAL A 192 -2.88 -11.09 2.39
C VAL A 192 -1.71 -11.76 1.71
N CYS A 193 -0.60 -11.05 1.59
CA CYS A 193 0.66 -11.65 1.18
C CYS A 193 1.59 -11.83 2.38
N GLY A 194 2.20 -13.00 2.48
CA GLY A 194 3.07 -13.36 3.58
C GLY A 194 3.58 -14.79 3.48
N PHE A 195 3.49 -15.52 4.57
CA PHE A 195 3.98 -16.88 4.69
C PHE A 195 2.88 -17.84 5.16
N SER A 196 3.05 -19.12 4.89
CA SER A 196 2.18 -20.20 5.31
C SER A 196 2.98 -21.31 6.00
N GLU A 197 2.29 -22.33 6.55
CA GLU A 197 2.97 -23.50 7.13
C GLU A 197 3.80 -24.26 6.11
N GLU A 198 3.31 -24.39 4.89
CA GLU A 198 4.02 -25.07 3.79
C GLU A 198 5.21 -24.25 3.28
N ARG A 199 5.15 -22.93 3.46
CA ARG A 199 6.18 -21.98 3.04
C ARG A 199 6.46 -20.97 4.15
N PRO A 200 7.14 -21.39 5.22
CA PRO A 200 7.36 -20.59 6.42
C PRO A 200 8.37 -19.45 6.18
N ASP A 201 8.25 -18.41 7.00
CA ASP A 201 9.32 -17.42 7.12
C ASP A 201 10.54 -18.08 7.79
N LYS A 202 11.65 -18.10 7.07
CA LYS A 202 12.93 -18.65 7.58
C LYS A 202 13.87 -17.55 8.12
N GLY A 203 13.36 -16.35 8.30
CA GLY A 203 14.12 -15.17 8.71
C GLY A 203 14.70 -14.38 7.54
N ASP A 204 15.20 -13.19 7.84
CA ASP A 204 15.84 -12.25 6.89
C ASP A 204 15.11 -12.03 5.55
N THR A 205 13.77 -12.02 5.62
CA THR A 205 12.91 -11.84 4.45
C THR A 205 12.16 -10.51 4.47
N TRP A 206 12.65 -9.57 5.26
CA TRP A 206 12.04 -8.25 5.46
C TRP A 206 11.87 -7.45 4.14
N TRP A 207 12.74 -7.68 3.17
CA TRP A 207 12.77 -6.98 1.89
C TRP A 207 11.74 -7.49 0.85
N CYS A 208 11.01 -8.54 1.15
CA CYS A 208 10.01 -9.15 0.26
C CYS A 208 8.66 -9.32 0.94
N MET A 209 7.63 -9.60 0.16
CA MET A 209 6.26 -9.78 0.66
C MET A 209 5.95 -11.18 1.20
N GLY A 210 6.83 -12.15 0.98
CA GLY A 210 6.59 -13.55 1.33
C GLY A 210 6.30 -14.42 0.11
N SER A 211 5.92 -15.65 0.41
CA SER A 211 5.83 -16.77 -0.55
C SER A 211 4.40 -17.16 -0.90
N THR A 212 3.41 -16.57 -0.24
CA THR A 212 2.01 -17.00 -0.36
C THR A 212 1.07 -15.80 -0.35
N ILE A 213 0.12 -15.77 -1.27
CA ILE A 213 -1.03 -14.87 -1.20
C ILE A 213 -2.23 -15.69 -0.78
N VAL A 214 -2.95 -15.21 0.23
CA VAL A 214 -4.23 -15.77 0.70
C VAL A 214 -5.33 -14.78 0.36
N LYS A 215 -6.36 -15.26 -0.34
CA LYS A 215 -7.60 -14.52 -0.59
C LYS A 215 -8.70 -15.02 0.34
N CYS A 216 -9.35 -14.14 1.06
CA CYS A 216 -10.51 -14.44 1.91
C CYS A 216 -11.72 -13.67 1.41
N SER A 217 -12.74 -14.39 0.95
CA SER A 217 -14.02 -13.81 0.55
C SER A 217 -14.93 -13.61 1.76
N ASN A 218 -15.77 -12.57 1.75
CA ASN A 218 -16.64 -12.16 2.85
C ASN A 218 -15.85 -12.01 4.17
N TYR A 219 -14.70 -11.33 4.10
CA TYR A 219 -13.75 -11.30 5.21
C TYR A 219 -14.32 -10.66 6.46
N LEU A 220 -14.78 -9.41 6.40
CA LEU A 220 -15.33 -8.69 7.56
C LEU A 220 -16.61 -9.33 8.05
N LYS A 221 -17.46 -9.84 7.15
CA LYS A 221 -18.66 -10.58 7.52
C LYS A 221 -18.31 -11.83 8.32
N ASN A 222 -17.39 -12.64 7.85
CA ASN A 222 -16.98 -13.87 8.55
C ASN A 222 -16.33 -13.55 9.90
N VAL A 223 -15.47 -12.54 9.96
CA VAL A 223 -14.84 -12.11 11.22
C VAL A 223 -15.90 -11.62 12.22
N SER A 224 -16.91 -10.88 11.78
CA SER A 224 -17.99 -10.40 12.66
C SER A 224 -18.90 -11.52 13.18
N GLU A 225 -18.97 -12.63 12.47
CA GLU A 225 -19.75 -13.84 12.82
C GLU A 225 -18.87 -14.92 13.49
N GLU A 226 -17.62 -14.59 13.85
CA GLU A 226 -16.63 -15.48 14.44
C GLU A 226 -16.36 -16.74 13.60
N ARG A 227 -16.55 -16.63 12.28
CA ARG A 227 -16.28 -17.71 11.34
C ARG A 227 -14.87 -17.59 10.77
N THR A 228 -14.27 -18.72 10.49
CA THR A 228 -13.03 -18.76 9.72
C THR A 228 -13.35 -18.43 8.25
N PRO A 229 -12.77 -17.38 7.67
CA PRO A 229 -12.99 -17.06 6.26
C PRO A 229 -12.53 -18.19 5.35
N ALA A 230 -13.37 -18.55 4.37
CA ALA A 230 -12.93 -19.40 3.27
C ALA A 230 -11.80 -18.71 2.50
N ASN A 231 -10.75 -19.43 2.16
CA ASN A 231 -9.60 -18.87 1.48
C ASN A 231 -9.19 -19.64 0.23
N MET A 232 -8.59 -18.91 -0.67
CA MET A 232 -7.83 -19.42 -1.80
C MET A 232 -6.35 -19.08 -1.56
N ARG A 233 -5.44 -20.01 -1.83
CA ARG A 233 -4.01 -19.80 -1.69
C ARG A 233 -3.31 -19.82 -3.04
N ILE A 234 -2.46 -18.83 -3.25
CA ILE A 234 -1.60 -18.73 -4.41
C ILE A 234 -0.17 -18.81 -3.92
N PHE A 235 0.57 -19.82 -4.38
CA PHE A 235 2.00 -19.91 -4.11
C PHE A 235 2.76 -19.15 -5.19
N ILE A 236 3.44 -18.09 -4.75
CA ILE A 236 4.27 -17.28 -5.62
C ILE A 236 5.72 -17.75 -5.56
N PRO A 237 6.53 -17.54 -6.61
CA PRO A 237 7.94 -17.90 -6.58
C PRO A 237 8.65 -17.27 -5.40
N PHE A 238 9.43 -18.05 -4.67
CA PHE A 238 10.18 -17.61 -3.52
C PHE A 238 11.44 -18.45 -3.30
N HIS A 239 12.59 -17.80 -3.23
CA HIS A 239 13.87 -18.45 -2.93
C HIS A 239 14.30 -18.14 -1.50
N TYR A 240 14.46 -19.17 -0.71
CA TYR A 240 14.85 -19.08 0.70
C TYR A 240 16.36 -18.99 0.93
N GLU A 241 17.15 -19.51 -0.01
CA GLU A 241 18.56 -19.82 0.25
C GLU A 241 19.51 -18.64 0.08
N ASP A 242 19.02 -17.51 -0.45
CA ASP A 242 19.91 -16.41 -0.72
C ASP A 242 19.21 -15.05 -0.75
N SER A 243 19.20 -14.39 0.39
CA SER A 243 18.72 -13.00 0.50
C SER A 243 19.67 -11.99 -0.16
N SER A 244 20.91 -12.36 -0.38
CA SER A 244 21.98 -11.45 -0.83
C SER A 244 22.32 -11.57 -2.29
N THR A 245 21.92 -12.64 -3.00
CA THR A 245 22.42 -12.93 -4.32
C THR A 245 21.46 -12.71 -5.48
N LYS A 246 21.99 -12.82 -6.64
CA LYS A 246 21.59 -12.29 -7.94
C LYS A 246 20.36 -12.94 -8.60
N HIS A 247 19.68 -13.90 -7.99
CA HIS A 247 18.70 -14.76 -8.68
C HIS A 247 17.33 -14.84 -7.96
N HIS A 248 16.83 -13.72 -7.44
CA HIS A 248 15.62 -13.76 -6.62
C HIS A 248 14.36 -13.48 -7.43
N THR A 249 13.59 -14.52 -7.67
CA THR A 249 12.19 -14.44 -8.12
C THR A 249 11.21 -14.16 -6.97
N ASN A 250 11.65 -13.39 -5.98
CA ASN A 250 10.82 -13.12 -4.81
C ASN A 250 9.84 -11.98 -5.07
N ALA A 251 8.60 -12.15 -4.63
CA ALA A 251 7.60 -11.10 -4.73
C ALA A 251 7.98 -9.87 -3.91
N LYS A 252 7.96 -8.72 -4.55
CA LYS A 252 8.27 -7.43 -3.91
C LYS A 252 7.03 -6.62 -3.59
N ALA A 253 6.07 -6.62 -4.47
CA ALA A 253 4.81 -5.92 -4.32
C ALA A 253 3.68 -6.65 -5.03
N PHE A 254 2.44 -6.41 -4.62
CA PHE A 254 1.26 -6.81 -5.35
C PHE A 254 0.19 -5.74 -5.31
N CYS A 255 -0.68 -5.77 -6.29
CA CYS A 255 -1.94 -5.03 -6.29
C CYS A 255 -3.05 -5.90 -6.89
N VAL A 256 -4.29 -5.55 -6.59
CA VAL A 256 -5.48 -6.21 -7.13
C VAL A 256 -6.30 -5.19 -7.89
N GLU A 257 -6.66 -5.52 -9.13
CA GLU A 257 -7.51 -4.67 -9.96
C GLU A 257 -8.36 -5.53 -10.89
N GLY A 258 -9.67 -5.31 -10.87
CA GLY A 258 -10.62 -6.05 -11.68
C GLY A 258 -10.51 -7.56 -11.49
N ASP A 259 -10.23 -8.28 -12.57
CA ASP A 259 -10.17 -9.75 -12.61
C ASP A 259 -8.81 -10.32 -12.18
N PHE A 260 -7.82 -9.49 -11.83
CA PHE A 260 -6.44 -9.95 -11.70
C PHE A 260 -5.76 -9.50 -10.41
N ILE A 261 -4.78 -10.31 -10.01
CA ILE A 261 -3.77 -10.01 -9.01
C ILE A 261 -2.44 -9.87 -9.74
N PHE A 262 -1.81 -8.72 -9.62
CA PHE A 262 -0.51 -8.42 -10.24
C PHE A 262 0.58 -8.50 -9.17
N VAL A 263 1.60 -9.31 -9.41
CA VAL A 263 2.71 -9.54 -8.48
C VAL A 263 4.02 -9.16 -9.14
N ALA A 264 4.66 -8.11 -8.65
CA ALA A 264 5.98 -7.69 -9.11
C ALA A 264 7.06 -8.56 -8.46
N LEU A 265 7.95 -9.14 -9.28
CA LEU A 265 9.10 -9.90 -8.82
C LEU A 265 10.31 -8.97 -8.66
N ALA A 266 11.03 -9.13 -7.54
CA ALA A 266 12.01 -8.15 -7.06
C ALA A 266 13.16 -7.86 -8.04
N ARG A 267 13.66 -8.85 -8.75
CA ARG A 267 14.91 -8.72 -9.51
C ARG A 267 14.80 -8.87 -11.01
N GLU A 268 13.71 -9.40 -11.50
CA GLU A 268 13.58 -9.76 -12.91
C GLU A 268 12.74 -8.76 -13.70
N GLY A 269 12.12 -7.77 -13.04
CA GLY A 269 11.18 -6.84 -13.66
C GLY A 269 9.95 -7.52 -14.26
N ILE A 270 9.73 -8.75 -13.84
CA ILE A 270 8.62 -9.57 -14.31
C ILE A 270 7.43 -9.32 -13.39
N ILE A 271 6.27 -9.18 -13.99
CA ILE A 271 5.01 -9.15 -13.27
C ILE A 271 4.28 -10.46 -13.55
N HIS A 272 4.05 -11.28 -12.53
CA HIS A 272 3.12 -12.39 -12.63
C HIS A 272 1.69 -11.88 -12.48
N VAL A 273 0.84 -12.30 -13.40
CA VAL A 273 -0.60 -11.98 -13.37
C VAL A 273 -1.36 -13.25 -13.03
N TYR A 274 -2.13 -13.22 -11.96
CA TYR A 274 -2.97 -14.33 -11.52
C TYR A 274 -4.44 -13.96 -11.69
N ASP A 275 -5.26 -14.93 -12.08
CA ASP A 275 -6.70 -14.77 -12.06
C ASP A 275 -7.18 -14.63 -10.61
N ARG A 276 -7.97 -13.60 -10.35
CA ARG A 276 -8.43 -13.23 -9.00
C ARG A 276 -9.31 -14.31 -8.36
N ASN A 277 -10.03 -15.12 -9.16
CA ASN A 277 -10.99 -16.08 -8.66
C ASN A 277 -10.41 -17.48 -8.54
N SER A 278 -9.67 -17.94 -9.53
CA SER A 278 -9.06 -19.26 -9.52
C SER A 278 -7.69 -19.31 -8.82
N GLY A 279 -6.98 -18.20 -8.79
CA GLY A 279 -5.58 -18.15 -8.32
C GLY A 279 -4.59 -18.73 -9.32
N GLU A 280 -5.03 -19.13 -10.50
CA GLU A 280 -4.16 -19.65 -11.55
C GLU A 280 -3.36 -18.52 -12.20
N LYS A 281 -2.11 -18.80 -12.54
CA LYS A 281 -1.29 -17.83 -13.27
C LYS A 281 -1.83 -17.66 -14.70
N TYR A 282 -2.29 -16.46 -14.99
CA TYR A 282 -2.85 -16.10 -16.30
C TYR A 282 -1.75 -15.81 -17.32
N CYS A 283 -0.80 -14.93 -16.98
CA CYS A 283 0.32 -14.57 -17.85
C CYS A 283 1.49 -13.97 -17.07
N GLU A 284 2.54 -13.62 -17.82
CA GLU A 284 3.65 -12.81 -17.34
C GLU A 284 3.77 -11.57 -18.22
N LEU A 285 4.00 -10.41 -17.57
CA LEU A 285 4.38 -9.18 -18.25
C LEU A 285 5.89 -8.99 -18.08
N ARG A 286 6.59 -8.76 -19.20
CA ARG A 286 8.02 -8.49 -19.22
C ARG A 286 8.28 -7.14 -19.88
N PRO A 287 9.25 -6.36 -19.41
CA PRO A 287 9.61 -5.14 -20.09
C PRO A 287 10.17 -5.45 -21.49
N ASP A 288 9.84 -4.61 -22.44
CA ASP A 288 10.46 -4.66 -23.75
C ASP A 288 11.94 -4.25 -23.66
N ALA A 289 12.80 -4.93 -24.42
CA ALA A 289 14.23 -4.68 -24.42
C ALA A 289 14.62 -3.24 -24.81
N SER A 290 13.77 -2.53 -25.53
CA SER A 290 13.98 -1.13 -25.90
C SER A 290 13.82 -0.15 -24.74
N VAL A 291 13.04 -0.50 -23.72
CA VAL A 291 12.80 0.35 -22.54
C VAL A 291 13.52 -0.15 -21.30
N HIS A 292 13.93 -1.42 -21.31
CA HIS A 292 14.58 -2.07 -20.19
C HIS A 292 15.59 -3.12 -20.66
N ASN A 293 16.86 -2.82 -20.56
CA ASN A 293 17.91 -3.72 -21.05
C ASN A 293 18.76 -4.34 -19.93
N GLN A 294 18.55 -4.06 -18.68
CA GLN A 294 19.46 -4.50 -17.64
C GLN A 294 18.89 -5.01 -16.34
N SER A 295 17.80 -4.53 -15.77
CA SER A 295 17.44 -5.00 -14.45
C SER A 295 15.97 -5.31 -14.23
N GLY A 296 15.03 -4.45 -14.49
CA GLY A 296 13.69 -4.61 -13.99
C GLY A 296 13.59 -4.72 -12.47
N TRP A 297 14.66 -4.37 -11.77
CA TRP A 297 14.69 -4.48 -10.33
C TRP A 297 13.67 -3.55 -9.69
N SER A 298 12.70 -4.15 -8.99
CA SER A 298 11.73 -3.47 -8.16
C SER A 298 12.22 -3.43 -6.72
N ASP A 299 12.35 -2.24 -6.16
CA ASP A 299 12.96 -2.03 -4.84
C ASP A 299 11.93 -1.71 -3.76
N PHE A 300 10.84 -1.04 -4.11
CA PHE A 300 9.86 -0.60 -3.15
C PHE A 300 8.75 -1.63 -2.89
N ASN A 301 8.35 -1.74 -1.63
CA ASN A 301 7.28 -2.64 -1.22
C ASN A 301 5.90 -2.28 -1.80
N TYR A 302 5.74 -1.10 -2.41
CA TYR A 302 4.54 -0.62 -3.09
C TYR A 302 4.81 -0.27 -4.56
N CYS A 303 5.79 -0.97 -5.15
CA CYS A 303 6.30 -0.64 -6.48
C CYS A 303 5.31 -0.84 -7.62
N ILE A 304 4.21 -1.55 -7.42
CA ILE A 304 3.23 -1.85 -8.47
C ILE A 304 1.86 -1.30 -8.13
N ASN A 305 1.20 -0.75 -9.15
CA ASN A 305 -0.20 -0.38 -9.12
C ASN A 305 -0.86 -0.66 -10.47
N ALA A 306 -2.14 -0.97 -10.48
CA ALA A 306 -2.91 -1.22 -11.68
C ALA A 306 -4.22 -0.43 -11.66
N HIS A 307 -4.72 -0.10 -12.84
CA HIS A 307 -5.99 0.55 -13.05
C HIS A 307 -6.67 -0.01 -14.30
N ARG A 308 -7.92 -0.41 -14.19
CA ARG A 308 -8.75 -0.85 -15.30
C ARG A 308 -9.53 0.33 -15.88
N THR A 309 -9.29 0.62 -17.12
CA THR A 309 -10.02 1.66 -17.87
C THR A 309 -11.42 1.20 -18.25
N SER A 310 -12.29 2.13 -18.64
CA SER A 310 -13.67 1.83 -19.01
C SER A 310 -13.81 0.93 -20.24
N ASP A 311 -12.79 0.87 -21.10
CA ASP A 311 -12.74 -0.05 -22.26
C ASP A 311 -12.20 -1.45 -21.90
N GLY A 312 -11.94 -1.70 -20.62
CA GLY A 312 -11.46 -2.98 -20.13
C GLY A 312 -9.93 -3.17 -20.21
N THR A 313 -9.19 -2.15 -20.66
CA THR A 313 -7.72 -2.19 -20.68
C THR A 313 -7.16 -1.99 -19.28
N TYR A 314 -6.19 -2.80 -18.88
CA TYR A 314 -5.43 -2.62 -17.65
C TYR A 314 -4.19 -1.79 -17.94
N ILE A 315 -4.00 -0.74 -17.18
CA ILE A 315 -2.79 0.07 -17.13
C ILE A 315 -2.04 -0.32 -15.86
N ILE A 316 -0.91 -0.96 -16.00
CA ILE A 316 -0.10 -1.42 -14.88
C ILE A 316 1.17 -0.57 -14.83
N MET A 317 1.46 0.01 -13.67
CA MET A 317 2.65 0.79 -13.41
C MET A 317 3.53 0.03 -12.42
N ASN A 318 4.79 -0.19 -12.79
CA ASN A 318 5.77 -0.84 -11.93
C ASN A 318 7.05 0.00 -11.86
N GLU A 319 7.55 0.19 -10.68
CA GLU A 319 8.83 0.87 -10.44
C GLU A 319 9.97 0.05 -11.02
N GLU A 320 10.98 0.75 -11.56
CA GLU A 320 12.24 0.19 -12.04
C GLU A 320 13.41 0.97 -11.43
N ASN A 321 14.02 0.37 -10.40
CA ASN A 321 15.01 1.05 -9.56
C ASN A 321 16.30 1.41 -10.31
N ALA A 322 16.79 0.56 -11.21
CA ALA A 322 18.09 0.76 -11.83
C ALA A 322 18.23 2.07 -12.61
N PHE A 323 17.13 2.61 -13.12
CA PHE A 323 17.09 3.85 -13.88
C PHE A 323 16.11 4.89 -13.31
N ALA A 324 15.66 4.67 -12.06
CA ALA A 324 14.71 5.56 -11.36
C ALA A 324 13.51 5.94 -12.23
N LYS A 325 12.87 4.95 -12.85
CA LYS A 325 11.73 5.14 -13.75
C LYS A 325 10.55 4.26 -13.38
N VAL A 326 9.41 4.53 -13.97
CA VAL A 326 8.21 3.71 -13.90
C VAL A 326 7.95 3.11 -15.26
N LEU A 327 7.87 1.78 -15.31
CA LEU A 327 7.44 1.04 -16.50
C LEU A 327 5.92 1.00 -16.53
N VAL A 328 5.35 1.28 -17.70
CA VAL A 328 3.91 1.26 -17.91
C VAL A 328 3.56 0.16 -18.90
N TYR A 329 2.74 -0.76 -18.45
CA TYR A 329 2.24 -1.87 -19.26
C TYR A 329 0.78 -1.64 -19.61
N LYS A 330 0.38 -2.06 -20.80
CA LYS A 330 -1.02 -2.13 -21.22
C LYS A 330 -1.38 -3.58 -21.49
N MET A 331 -2.39 -4.07 -20.81
CA MET A 331 -2.89 -5.44 -20.98
C MET A 331 -4.38 -5.40 -21.29
N LYS A 332 -4.80 -6.18 -22.26
CA LYS A 332 -6.21 -6.42 -22.59
C LYS A 332 -6.50 -7.89 -22.32
N LYS A 333 -7.66 -8.18 -21.70
CA LYS A 333 -8.12 -9.55 -21.47
C LYS A 333 -8.57 -10.19 -22.78
#